data_fef8e42bcb260914c4ed944063be4562
#
_entry.id   fef8e42bcb260914c4ed944063be4562
#
_cell.length_a   1.000
_cell.length_b   1.000
_cell.length_c   1.000
_cell.angle_alpha   90.00
_cell.angle_beta   90.00
_cell.angle_gamma   90.00
#
_symmetry.space_group_name_H-M   'P 1'
#
loop_
_entity.id
_entity.type
_entity.pdbx_description
1 polymer ?
#
loop_
_entity_poly.entity_id
_entity_poly.type
_entity_poly.pdbx_seq_one_letter_code
_entity_poly.pdbx_strand_id
1 'polypeptide(L)'
;MLSISLFCFDLTCYALDLSAESAVLYEPISGRFLYEKNKDQKMPMASTTKIVSAITAIENGNLKDIVTTSKYAAAVEGSSVWLAEGEKQTLLDMLYGMMLSSGNDAAIAVAEHIGGNCDNFAKLM
;
A
#
# COMPACT_ATOMS: atom_id res chain seq x y z
N MET A 1 -11.43 -49.69 -41.71
CA MET A 1 -10.88 -49.23 -40.41
C MET A 1 -10.32 -47.82 -40.62
N LEU A 2 -11.00 -46.82 -40.06
CA LEU A 2 -10.59 -45.42 -40.17
C LEU A 2 -9.68 -45.10 -38.97
N SER A 3 -8.39 -44.81 -39.24
CA SER A 3 -7.41 -44.43 -38.20
C SER A 3 -7.56 -42.95 -37.90
N ILE A 4 -8.02 -42.57 -36.73
CA ILE A 4 -8.08 -41.21 -36.25
C ILE A 4 -6.74 -40.91 -35.59
N SER A 5 -5.86 -40.14 -36.30
CA SER A 5 -4.64 -39.58 -35.70
C SER A 5 -5.01 -38.42 -34.76
N LEU A 6 -4.84 -38.63 -33.45
CA LEU A 6 -4.94 -37.58 -32.46
C LEU A 6 -3.68 -36.68 -32.59
N PHE A 7 -3.83 -35.49 -33.13
CA PHE A 7 -2.79 -34.47 -33.03
C PHE A 7 -2.82 -33.87 -31.62
N CYS A 8 -1.91 -34.27 -30.76
CA CYS A 8 -1.60 -33.53 -29.53
C CYS A 8 -0.84 -32.24 -29.92
N PHE A 9 -1.50 -31.12 -29.79
CA PHE A 9 -0.80 -29.82 -29.79
C PHE A 9 -0.17 -29.65 -28.41
N ASP A 10 1.15 -29.70 -28.34
CA ASP A 10 1.91 -29.28 -27.14
C ASP A 10 1.72 -27.76 -26.99
N LEU A 11 0.79 -27.37 -26.13
CA LEU A 11 0.66 -26.00 -25.65
C LEU A 11 1.84 -25.73 -24.71
N THR A 12 2.92 -25.17 -25.25
CA THR A 12 4.01 -24.65 -24.43
C THR A 12 3.49 -23.47 -23.63
N CYS A 13 3.13 -23.70 -22.37
CA CYS A 13 2.84 -22.65 -21.41
C CYS A 13 4.16 -22.06 -20.96
N TYR A 14 4.47 -20.83 -21.40
CA TYR A 14 5.60 -20.09 -20.86
C TYR A 14 5.22 -19.61 -19.46
N ALA A 15 5.87 -20.15 -18.43
CA ALA A 15 5.75 -19.63 -17.08
C ALA A 15 6.32 -18.21 -17.05
N LEU A 16 5.55 -17.27 -16.51
CA LEU A 16 6.02 -15.90 -16.30
C LEU A 16 7.09 -15.93 -15.20
N ASP A 17 8.36 -15.70 -15.60
CA ASP A 17 9.47 -15.62 -14.63
C ASP A 17 9.58 -14.17 -14.13
N LEU A 18 9.26 -13.98 -12.84
CA LEU A 18 9.35 -12.70 -12.15
C LEU A 18 10.49 -12.74 -11.15
N SER A 19 11.33 -11.70 -11.14
CA SER A 19 12.39 -11.51 -10.15
C SER A 19 11.86 -11.22 -8.73
N ALA A 20 10.60 -10.78 -8.62
CA ALA A 20 9.95 -10.57 -7.33
C ALA A 20 9.86 -11.89 -6.54
N GLU A 21 10.12 -11.83 -5.23
CA GLU A 21 10.01 -12.98 -4.33
C GLU A 21 8.56 -13.43 -4.12
N SER A 22 7.64 -12.48 -4.09
CA SER A 22 6.19 -12.70 -4.05
C SER A 22 5.48 -11.81 -5.07
N ALA A 23 4.46 -12.33 -5.74
CA ALA A 23 3.67 -11.56 -6.71
C ALA A 23 2.26 -12.11 -6.84
N VAL A 24 1.31 -11.21 -7.06
CA VAL A 24 -0.10 -11.53 -7.31
C VAL A 24 -0.62 -10.64 -8.44
N LEU A 25 -1.35 -11.24 -9.37
CA LEU A 25 -2.19 -10.53 -10.33
C LEU A 25 -3.64 -10.91 -10.05
N TYR A 26 -4.42 -9.93 -9.64
CA TYR A 26 -5.82 -10.11 -9.25
C TYR A 26 -6.75 -9.33 -10.18
N GLU A 27 -7.80 -9.99 -10.64
CA GLU A 27 -8.86 -9.37 -11.43
C GLU A 27 -10.09 -9.15 -10.53
N PRO A 28 -10.42 -7.86 -10.19
CA PRO A 28 -11.38 -7.56 -9.14
C PRO A 28 -12.85 -7.79 -9.53
N ILE A 29 -13.18 -7.76 -10.83
CA ILE A 29 -14.57 -7.92 -11.28
C ILE A 29 -15.03 -9.37 -11.11
N SER A 30 -14.20 -10.33 -11.52
CA SER A 30 -14.49 -11.76 -11.37
C SER A 30 -13.99 -12.36 -10.05
N GLY A 31 -13.18 -11.62 -9.30
CA GLY A 31 -12.58 -12.11 -8.05
C GLY A 31 -11.48 -13.15 -8.26
N ARG A 32 -10.87 -13.22 -9.45
CA ARG A 32 -9.92 -14.27 -9.81
C ARG A 32 -8.48 -13.84 -9.66
N PHE A 33 -7.65 -14.71 -9.10
CA PHE A 33 -6.20 -14.62 -9.22
C PHE A 33 -5.77 -15.14 -10.59
N LEU A 34 -5.17 -14.28 -11.41
CA LEU A 34 -4.68 -14.64 -12.74
C LEU A 34 -3.23 -15.12 -12.69
N TYR A 35 -2.47 -14.71 -11.68
CA TYR A 35 -1.13 -15.17 -11.39
C TYR A 35 -0.86 -15.12 -9.89
N GLU A 36 -0.15 -16.12 -9.39
CA GLU A 36 0.24 -16.21 -7.98
C GLU A 36 1.67 -16.75 -7.86
N LYS A 37 2.48 -16.07 -7.09
CA LYS A 37 3.80 -16.51 -6.65
C LYS A 37 3.95 -16.19 -5.17
N ASN A 38 4.04 -17.21 -4.32
CA ASN A 38 4.19 -17.07 -2.87
C ASN A 38 3.18 -16.10 -2.23
N LYS A 39 1.93 -16.07 -2.69
CA LYS A 39 0.93 -15.05 -2.30
C LYS A 39 0.63 -15.00 -0.82
N ASP A 40 0.74 -16.13 -0.11
CA ASP A 40 0.43 -16.24 1.32
C ASP A 40 1.67 -16.12 2.20
N GLN A 41 2.84 -15.88 1.59
CA GLN A 41 4.08 -15.66 2.33
C GLN A 41 4.06 -14.29 3.01
N LYS A 42 4.25 -14.27 4.33
CA LYS A 42 4.40 -13.02 5.08
C LYS A 42 5.75 -12.38 4.76
N MET A 43 5.69 -11.18 4.22
CA MET A 43 6.87 -10.41 3.82
C MET A 43 6.75 -8.96 4.26
N PRO A 44 7.87 -8.26 4.45
CA PRO A 44 7.85 -6.81 4.64
C PRO A 44 7.24 -6.14 3.40
N MET A 45 6.15 -5.43 3.59
CA MET A 45 5.39 -4.84 2.48
C MET A 45 5.83 -3.43 2.12
N ALA A 46 6.85 -2.90 2.79
CA ALA A 46 7.37 -1.55 2.57
C ALA A 46 6.25 -0.49 2.50
N SER A 47 6.33 0.46 1.58
CA SER A 47 5.36 1.56 1.48
C SER A 47 3.97 1.17 1.00
N THR A 48 3.73 -0.08 0.59
CA THR A 48 2.34 -0.53 0.31
C THR A 48 1.45 -0.50 1.55
N THR A 49 2.02 -0.52 2.75
CA THR A 49 1.32 -0.25 4.03
C THR A 49 0.55 1.08 4.00
N LYS A 50 1.08 2.10 3.31
CA LYS A 50 0.45 3.43 3.24
C LYS A 50 -0.90 3.43 2.53
N ILE A 51 -1.20 2.41 1.71
CA ILE A 51 -2.52 2.23 1.10
C ILE A 51 -3.56 1.98 2.20
N VAL A 52 -3.27 1.07 3.12
CA VAL A 52 -4.18 0.79 4.25
C VAL A 52 -4.26 1.99 5.18
N SER A 53 -3.12 2.65 5.44
CA SER A 53 -3.09 3.89 6.24
C SER A 53 -3.97 4.98 5.63
N ALA A 54 -3.93 5.18 4.30
CA ALA A 54 -4.77 6.16 3.63
C ALA A 54 -6.26 5.82 3.73
N ILE A 55 -6.63 4.57 3.51
CA ILE A 55 -8.03 4.10 3.65
C ILE A 55 -8.50 4.34 5.08
N THR A 56 -7.73 3.91 6.08
CA THR A 56 -8.05 4.10 7.50
C THR A 56 -8.24 5.58 7.84
N ALA A 57 -7.37 6.46 7.34
CA ALA A 57 -7.49 7.90 7.59
C ALA A 57 -8.73 8.52 6.93
N ILE A 58 -9.08 8.08 5.71
CA ILE A 58 -10.27 8.56 4.99
C ILE A 58 -11.55 8.11 5.70
N GLU A 59 -11.57 6.88 6.24
CA GLU A 59 -12.74 6.32 6.91
C GLU A 59 -12.96 6.90 8.32
N ASN A 60 -11.91 7.38 8.98
CA ASN A 60 -11.96 7.81 10.39
C ASN A 60 -11.71 9.31 10.59
N GLY A 61 -11.38 10.06 9.55
CA GLY A 61 -11.07 11.49 9.62
C GLY A 61 -11.91 12.34 8.67
N ASN A 62 -11.80 13.66 8.83
CA ASN A 62 -12.34 14.60 7.87
C ASN A 62 -11.18 15.19 7.05
N LEU A 63 -11.25 15.06 5.72
CA LEU A 63 -10.20 15.51 4.79
C LEU A 63 -9.84 16.99 4.91
N LYS A 64 -10.72 17.80 5.50
CA LYS A 64 -10.50 19.24 5.74
C LYS A 64 -9.88 19.54 7.10
N ASP A 65 -9.73 18.55 7.97
CA ASP A 65 -9.10 18.76 9.28
C ASP A 65 -7.65 19.23 9.10
N ILE A 66 -7.23 20.09 10.02
CA ILE A 66 -5.86 20.58 10.03
C ILE A 66 -5.00 19.63 10.88
N VAL A 67 -4.10 18.95 10.20
CA VAL A 67 -3.07 18.09 10.81
C VAL A 67 -1.87 18.98 11.15
N THR A 68 -1.38 18.87 12.39
CA THR A 68 -0.16 19.54 12.83
C THR A 68 0.96 18.52 12.93
N THR A 69 2.06 18.79 12.25
CA THR A 69 3.25 17.93 12.25
C THR A 69 3.93 17.96 13.61
N SER A 70 4.05 16.82 14.26
CA SER A 70 4.77 16.69 15.52
C SER A 70 6.29 16.73 15.30
N LYS A 71 7.04 16.94 16.38
CA LYS A 71 8.50 16.79 16.35
C LYS A 71 8.93 15.39 15.94
N TYR A 72 8.19 14.37 16.34
CA TYR A 72 8.48 12.99 16.00
C TYR A 72 8.24 12.74 14.50
N ALA A 73 7.12 13.21 13.96
CA ALA A 73 6.83 13.10 12.53
C ALA A 73 7.88 13.81 11.67
N ALA A 74 8.28 15.03 12.05
CA ALA A 74 9.29 15.82 11.33
C ALA A 74 10.70 15.21 11.36
N ALA A 75 11.00 14.36 12.34
CA ALA A 75 12.32 13.74 12.52
C ALA A 75 12.42 12.31 11.96
N VAL A 76 11.33 11.75 11.38
CA VAL A 76 11.33 10.37 10.90
C VAL A 76 12.23 10.21 9.67
N GLU A 77 12.98 9.13 9.64
CA GLU A 77 13.90 8.81 8.54
C GLU A 77 13.18 8.19 7.33
N GLY A 78 13.86 8.23 6.18
CA GLY A 78 13.42 7.63 4.93
C GLY A 78 12.79 8.64 3.96
N SER A 79 11.87 8.18 3.11
CA SER A 79 11.17 9.06 2.17
C SER A 79 10.37 10.12 2.93
N SER A 80 10.52 11.38 2.54
CA SER A 80 9.93 12.51 3.26
C SER A 80 9.41 13.57 2.29
N VAL A 81 8.39 14.31 2.68
CA VAL A 81 7.96 15.56 2.04
C VAL A 81 8.52 16.79 2.76
N TRP A 82 9.41 16.55 3.73
CA TRP A 82 10.16 17.57 4.47
C TRP A 82 9.29 18.50 5.32
N LEU A 83 8.30 17.93 6.00
CA LEU A 83 7.46 18.68 6.93
C LEU A 83 8.27 19.21 8.11
N ALA A 84 8.08 20.49 8.43
CA ALA A 84 8.67 21.09 9.62
C ALA A 84 7.82 20.82 10.88
N GLU A 85 8.46 20.76 12.05
CA GLU A 85 7.74 20.71 13.34
C GLU A 85 6.77 21.89 13.46
N GLY A 86 5.53 21.61 13.81
CA GLY A 86 4.46 22.61 13.92
C GLY A 86 3.83 23.02 12.60
N GLU A 87 4.32 22.51 11.46
CA GLU A 87 3.70 22.76 10.16
C GLU A 87 2.27 22.22 10.13
N LYS A 88 1.37 22.98 9.49
CA LYS A 88 -0.06 22.67 9.43
C LYS A 88 -0.50 22.52 7.98
N GLN A 89 -1.07 21.38 7.67
CA GLN A 89 -1.63 21.05 6.37
C GLN A 89 -2.99 20.41 6.55
N THR A 90 -3.82 20.37 5.50
CA THR A 90 -5.07 19.60 5.56
C THR A 90 -4.76 18.10 5.58
N LEU A 91 -5.67 17.29 6.14
CA LEU A 91 -5.55 15.84 6.08
C LEU A 91 -5.42 15.36 4.63
N LEU A 92 -6.14 16.01 3.70
CA LEU A 92 -6.05 15.71 2.28
C LEU A 92 -4.63 15.94 1.74
N ASP A 93 -4.00 17.07 2.06
CA ASP A 93 -2.63 17.38 1.60
C ASP A 93 -1.62 16.41 2.20
N MET A 94 -1.79 16.05 3.48
CA MET A 94 -0.95 15.02 4.12
C MET A 94 -1.10 13.66 3.42
N LEU A 95 -2.31 13.27 3.03
CA LEU A 95 -2.55 12.04 2.26
C LEU A 95 -1.88 12.09 0.88
N TYR A 96 -1.90 13.24 0.19
CA TYR A 96 -1.15 13.40 -1.05
C TYR A 96 0.36 13.27 -0.84
N GLY A 97 0.91 13.91 0.18
CA GLY A 97 2.33 13.78 0.53
C GLY A 97 2.73 12.34 0.87
N MET A 98 1.89 11.65 1.65
CA MET A 98 2.09 10.25 2.00
C MET A 98 2.04 9.32 0.78
N MET A 99 1.07 9.50 -0.12
CA MET A 99 0.84 8.56 -1.22
C MET A 99 1.71 8.85 -2.45
N LEU A 100 1.90 10.11 -2.84
CA LEU A 100 2.62 10.45 -4.06
C LEU A 100 4.15 10.48 -3.86
N SER A 101 4.60 10.95 -2.70
CA SER A 101 6.03 11.03 -2.36
C SER A 101 6.48 9.94 -1.39
N SER A 102 5.55 9.06 -1.00
CA SER A 102 5.82 8.04 0.02
C SER A 102 6.34 8.63 1.35
N GLY A 103 5.92 9.86 1.71
CA GLY A 103 6.41 10.60 2.88
C GLY A 103 6.12 9.83 4.19
N ASN A 104 7.18 9.50 4.93
CA ASN A 104 7.06 8.88 6.24
C ASN A 104 6.61 9.90 7.29
N ASP A 105 7.09 11.13 7.17
CA ASP A 105 6.69 12.28 7.99
C ASP A 105 5.18 12.54 7.90
N ALA A 106 4.64 12.59 6.68
CA ALA A 106 3.21 12.72 6.45
C ALA A 106 2.43 11.51 7.00
N ALA A 107 2.96 10.29 6.84
CA ALA A 107 2.32 9.08 7.36
C ALA A 107 2.20 9.09 8.90
N ILE A 108 3.27 9.48 9.60
CA ILE A 108 3.27 9.62 11.06
C ILE A 108 2.32 10.73 11.50
N ALA A 109 2.36 11.91 10.85
CA ALA A 109 1.46 13.02 11.19
C ALA A 109 -0.02 12.63 11.02
N VAL A 110 -0.36 11.89 9.98
CA VAL A 110 -1.70 11.34 9.76
C VAL A 110 -2.08 10.34 10.86
N ALA A 111 -1.17 9.42 11.20
CA ALA A 111 -1.41 8.42 12.24
C ALA A 111 -1.64 9.05 13.61
N GLU A 112 -0.84 10.05 13.98
CA GLU A 112 -0.99 10.79 15.23
C GLU A 112 -2.30 11.59 15.26
N HIS A 113 -2.68 12.20 14.14
CA HIS A 113 -3.92 12.98 14.04
C HIS A 113 -5.18 12.11 14.22
N ILE A 114 -5.24 10.97 13.54
CA ILE A 114 -6.42 10.08 13.54
C ILE A 114 -6.46 9.20 14.79
N GLY A 115 -5.34 8.59 15.17
CA GLY A 115 -5.26 7.65 16.28
C GLY A 115 -4.86 8.26 17.62
N GLY A 116 -4.44 9.53 17.64
CA GLY A 116 -3.79 10.16 18.79
C GLY A 116 -2.34 9.72 18.99
N ASN A 117 -1.97 8.56 18.47
CA ASN A 117 -0.61 8.02 18.38
C ASN A 117 -0.56 6.88 17.35
N CYS A 118 0.65 6.48 16.94
CA CYS A 118 0.85 5.43 15.94
C CYS A 118 0.31 4.06 16.38
N ASP A 119 0.43 3.70 17.68
CA ASP A 119 -0.04 2.40 18.18
C ASP A 119 -1.56 2.26 18.11
N ASN A 120 -2.29 3.33 18.44
CA ASN A 120 -3.74 3.33 18.33
C ASN A 120 -4.17 3.35 16.87
N PHE A 121 -3.49 4.10 16.01
CA PHE A 121 -3.76 4.11 14.58
C PHE A 121 -3.55 2.71 13.96
N ALA A 122 -2.48 2.01 14.34
CA ALA A 122 -2.24 0.65 13.90
C ALA A 122 -3.34 -0.36 14.31
N LYS A 123 -4.05 -0.09 15.41
CA LYS A 123 -5.21 -0.91 15.81
C LYS A 123 -6.47 -0.61 15.00
N LEU A 124 -6.55 0.57 14.38
CA LEU A 124 -7.65 0.92 13.46
C LEU A 124 -7.43 0.28 12.09
N MET A 125 -6.17 0.11 11.66
CA MET A 125 -5.78 -0.58 10.44
C MET A 125 -6.08 -2.08 10.49
#